data_ddf61aca5c64fdc05104e092693e71fd
#
_entry.id   ddf61aca5c64fdc05104e092693e71fd
#
_cell.length_a   1.000
_cell.length_b   1.000
_cell.length_c   1.000
_cell.angle_alpha   90.00
_cell.angle_beta   90.00
_cell.angle_gamma   90.00
#
_symmetry.space_group_name_H-M   'P 1'
#
loop_
_entity.id
_entity.type
_entity.pdbx_description
1 polymer ?
#
loop_
_entity_poly.entity_id
_entity_poly.type
_entity_poly.pdbx_seq_one_letter_code
_entity_poly.pdbx_strand_id
1 'polypeptide(L)'
;MSAQADKSAAFLKKVFRNFYQDNAHMVSPPPQPEAREFGYWSLDRWEMVRHLSFKSAEEVRAEIARVVPLHVYRSAAYYQYPSAPMEEKGWLAADLIFDIDADHLNLPCVSQHTYRICTVHGLLDADAKTCPRCGSAAKEVDWVCDKCLSAARSETRRLVEILVEELGVEEESLMVGFSGNRGYHVVAYSEDYLALDSLARKDLVGYLMCVGLSPALLGLPGRRTGRGRPRLELLPRPVLTEAGWRGRIVRRIYSILQKSDAAKELSKYMNILDEVRAAWSEEPDWTIAPYGFWAILVEMAIGQEALKIDPVVTTDIHRLLRMSGTLNGKTGLLAKKVPLESIEDFDPLTECVVLPRDSRVRVRVAYSPGFRLGGEEFDEILEPRSLELPVFAAAYLIARGLATIESS
;
A
#
# COMPACT_ATOMS: atom_id res chain seq x y z
N MET A 1 -31.81 -2.08 2.59
CA MET A 1 -30.90 -1.91 3.77
C MET A 1 -31.73 -1.89 5.03
N SER A 2 -31.21 -2.31 6.21
CA SER A 2 -32.00 -2.22 7.45
C SER A 2 -32.03 -0.78 7.96
N ALA A 3 -33.08 -0.39 8.70
CA ALA A 3 -33.20 0.96 9.29
C ALA A 3 -31.96 1.38 10.12
N GLN A 4 -31.24 0.41 10.69
CA GLN A 4 -30.01 0.62 11.45
C GLN A 4 -28.81 0.92 10.55
N ALA A 5 -28.72 0.30 9.35
CA ALA A 5 -27.69 0.59 8.37
C ALA A 5 -27.87 2.01 7.83
N ASP A 6 -29.11 2.45 7.61
CA ASP A 6 -29.43 3.80 7.14
C ASP A 6 -29.04 4.86 8.17
N LYS A 7 -29.26 4.60 9.48
CA LYS A 7 -28.82 5.50 10.56
C LYS A 7 -27.29 5.60 10.65
N SER A 8 -26.58 4.48 10.50
CA SER A 8 -25.11 4.46 10.53
C SER A 8 -24.51 5.20 9.34
N ALA A 9 -25.11 5.07 8.15
CA ALA A 9 -24.71 5.84 6.97
C ALA A 9 -24.96 7.35 7.17
N ALA A 10 -26.12 7.72 7.74
CA ALA A 10 -26.44 9.10 8.05
C ALA A 10 -25.47 9.70 9.10
N PHE A 11 -25.06 8.92 10.10
CA PHE A 11 -24.04 9.33 11.06
C PHE A 11 -22.70 9.59 10.39
N LEU A 12 -22.19 8.67 9.58
CA LEU A 12 -20.94 8.86 8.84
C LEU A 12 -21.02 10.09 7.93
N LYS A 13 -22.13 10.27 7.23
CA LYS A 13 -22.33 11.44 6.37
C LYS A 13 -22.30 12.74 7.15
N LYS A 14 -22.90 12.80 8.35
CA LYS A 14 -22.87 13.98 9.22
C LYS A 14 -21.44 14.27 9.67
N VAL A 15 -20.71 13.26 10.11
CA VAL A 15 -19.32 13.41 10.60
C VAL A 15 -18.39 13.88 9.47
N PHE A 16 -18.51 13.27 8.27
CA PHE A 16 -17.71 13.66 7.10
C PHE A 16 -18.06 15.07 6.61
N ARG A 17 -19.35 15.45 6.65
CA ARG A 17 -19.79 16.81 6.31
C ARG A 17 -19.12 17.84 7.20
N ASN A 18 -19.17 17.65 8.51
CA ASN A 18 -18.55 18.57 9.46
C ASN A 18 -17.05 18.68 9.17
N PHE A 19 -16.36 17.55 8.95
CA PHE A 19 -14.95 17.57 8.61
C PHE A 19 -14.67 18.39 7.35
N TYR A 20 -15.37 18.14 6.24
CA TYR A 20 -15.11 18.86 4.97
C TYR A 20 -15.54 20.33 5.03
N GLN A 21 -16.54 20.70 5.83
CA GLN A 21 -16.92 22.09 6.02
C GLN A 21 -15.86 22.90 6.79
N ASP A 22 -15.32 22.30 7.85
CA ASP A 22 -14.35 22.96 8.72
C ASP A 22 -12.90 22.86 8.16
N ASN A 23 -12.60 21.85 7.37
CA ASN A 23 -11.25 21.49 6.96
C ASN A 23 -11.08 21.36 5.44
N ALA A 24 -11.88 22.06 4.62
CA ALA A 24 -11.74 22.01 3.17
C ALA A 24 -10.32 22.38 2.67
N HIS A 25 -9.60 23.20 3.42
CA HIS A 25 -8.22 23.61 3.13
C HIS A 25 -7.23 22.44 3.17
N MET A 26 -7.52 21.37 3.93
CA MET A 26 -6.67 20.16 3.98
C MET A 26 -6.73 19.34 2.68
N VAL A 27 -7.83 19.47 1.92
CA VAL A 27 -7.96 18.79 0.63
C VAL A 27 -6.85 19.27 -0.30
N SER A 28 -6.03 18.34 -0.79
CA SER A 28 -4.83 18.62 -1.55
C SER A 28 -4.94 18.08 -2.98
N PRO A 29 -5.51 18.87 -3.91
CA PRO A 29 -5.53 18.50 -5.33
C PRO A 29 -4.13 18.36 -5.91
N PRO A 30 -3.95 17.57 -6.97
CA PRO A 30 -2.67 17.45 -7.67
C PRO A 30 -2.32 18.72 -8.43
N PRO A 31 -1.08 18.86 -8.92
CA PRO A 31 -0.72 19.87 -9.92
C PRO A 31 -1.61 19.78 -11.16
N GLN A 32 -1.87 20.92 -11.82
CA GLN A 32 -2.65 21.04 -13.06
C GLN A 32 -4.01 20.33 -12.96
N PRO A 33 -4.88 20.73 -12.01
CA PRO A 33 -6.19 20.08 -11.83
C PRO A 33 -7.09 20.20 -13.05
N GLU A 34 -6.91 21.25 -13.87
CA GLU A 34 -7.65 21.49 -15.11
C GLU A 34 -7.40 20.45 -16.19
N ALA A 35 -6.24 19.77 -16.16
CA ALA A 35 -5.89 18.70 -17.10
C ALA A 35 -6.23 17.30 -16.57
N ARG A 36 -6.86 17.17 -15.40
CA ARG A 36 -7.08 15.88 -14.76
C ARG A 36 -8.54 15.49 -14.64
N GLU A 37 -8.79 14.19 -14.73
CA GLU A 37 -10.07 13.61 -14.32
C GLU A 37 -10.14 13.49 -12.81
N PHE A 38 -11.30 13.86 -12.26
CA PHE A 38 -11.66 13.57 -10.87
C PHE A 38 -12.86 12.64 -10.82
N GLY A 39 -12.95 11.96 -9.69
CA GLY A 39 -14.09 11.12 -9.38
C GLY A 39 -14.25 10.94 -7.89
N TYR A 40 -15.44 10.59 -7.48
CA TYR A 40 -15.72 10.31 -6.07
C TYR A 40 -16.77 9.21 -5.91
N TRP A 41 -16.71 8.52 -4.78
CA TRP A 41 -17.76 7.60 -4.38
C TRP A 41 -18.84 8.36 -3.60
N SER A 42 -20.06 8.38 -4.15
CA SER A 42 -21.19 9.07 -3.54
C SER A 42 -21.77 8.27 -2.37
N LEU A 43 -21.92 8.93 -1.21
CA LEU A 43 -22.61 8.36 -0.05
C LEU A 43 -24.12 8.22 -0.26
N ASP A 44 -24.72 9.13 -1.05
CA ASP A 44 -26.16 9.15 -1.26
C ASP A 44 -26.63 8.08 -2.25
N ARG A 45 -25.85 7.89 -3.31
CA ARG A 45 -26.22 7.00 -4.41
C ARG A 45 -25.50 5.65 -4.38
N TRP A 46 -24.48 5.51 -3.52
CA TRP A 46 -23.62 4.32 -3.44
C TRP A 46 -23.02 3.93 -4.80
N GLU A 47 -22.64 4.92 -5.57
CA GLU A 47 -22.05 4.76 -6.91
C GLU A 47 -20.80 5.62 -7.08
N MET A 48 -19.97 5.22 -8.03
CA MET A 48 -18.79 5.98 -8.44
C MET A 48 -19.21 7.04 -9.47
N VAL A 49 -19.04 8.31 -9.13
CA VAL A 49 -19.16 9.44 -10.05
C VAL A 49 -17.80 9.71 -10.65
N ARG A 50 -17.69 9.73 -11.98
CA ARG A 50 -16.44 9.93 -12.74
C ARG A 50 -16.57 11.04 -13.76
N HIS A 51 -15.47 11.27 -14.51
CA HIS A 51 -15.41 12.24 -15.60
C HIS A 51 -15.69 13.67 -15.16
N LEU A 52 -15.23 14.03 -13.96
CA LEU A 52 -15.30 15.39 -13.46
C LEU A 52 -14.00 16.15 -13.81
N SER A 53 -14.15 17.44 -14.10
CA SER A 53 -13.03 18.34 -14.37
C SER A 53 -13.24 19.64 -13.59
N PHE A 54 -12.18 20.24 -13.11
CA PHE A 54 -12.17 21.47 -12.33
C PHE A 54 -11.08 22.40 -12.83
N LYS A 55 -11.34 23.69 -12.85
CA LYS A 55 -10.40 24.70 -13.35
C LYS A 55 -9.31 25.06 -12.33
N SER A 56 -9.58 24.82 -11.05
CA SER A 56 -8.65 25.18 -9.98
C SER A 56 -8.76 24.26 -8.78
N ALA A 57 -7.78 24.34 -7.90
CA ALA A 57 -7.78 23.62 -6.62
C ALA A 57 -8.94 24.06 -5.71
N GLU A 58 -9.35 25.31 -5.79
CA GLU A 58 -10.46 25.87 -5.02
C GLU A 58 -11.80 25.28 -5.46
N GLU A 59 -12.00 25.10 -6.78
CA GLU A 59 -13.20 24.42 -7.30
C GLU A 59 -13.28 22.97 -6.81
N VAL A 60 -12.14 22.25 -6.80
CA VAL A 60 -12.09 20.88 -6.26
C VAL A 60 -12.50 20.86 -4.79
N ARG A 61 -11.95 21.77 -3.96
CA ARG A 61 -12.27 21.86 -2.53
C ARG A 61 -13.74 22.19 -2.29
N ALA A 62 -14.28 23.14 -3.04
CA ALA A 62 -15.68 23.55 -2.95
C ALA A 62 -16.63 22.40 -3.31
N GLU A 63 -16.32 21.65 -4.37
CA GLU A 63 -17.13 20.51 -4.76
C GLU A 63 -17.11 19.40 -3.72
N ILE A 64 -15.94 19.05 -3.16
CA ILE A 64 -15.83 18.02 -2.12
C ILE A 64 -16.61 18.41 -0.87
N ALA A 65 -16.52 19.66 -0.43
CA ALA A 65 -17.29 20.16 0.72
C ALA A 65 -18.81 20.13 0.45
N ARG A 66 -19.22 20.33 -0.81
CA ARG A 66 -20.63 20.29 -1.24
C ARG A 66 -21.18 18.86 -1.27
N VAL A 67 -20.45 17.91 -1.89
CA VAL A 67 -20.96 16.55 -2.14
C VAL A 67 -20.74 15.59 -0.98
N VAL A 68 -19.80 15.89 -0.08
CA VAL A 68 -19.46 15.06 1.08
C VAL A 68 -19.23 13.58 0.67
N PRO A 69 -18.17 13.28 -0.07
CA PRO A 69 -17.95 11.95 -0.63
C PRO A 69 -17.39 10.96 0.38
N LEU A 70 -17.62 9.67 0.14
CA LEU A 70 -16.96 8.57 0.87
C LEU A 70 -15.47 8.45 0.51
N HIS A 71 -15.19 8.61 -0.77
CA HIS A 71 -13.86 8.51 -1.33
C HIS A 71 -13.70 9.52 -2.45
N VAL A 72 -12.50 10.09 -2.58
CA VAL A 72 -12.16 10.99 -3.67
C VAL A 72 -10.94 10.48 -4.42
N TYR A 73 -10.98 10.60 -5.73
CA TYR A 73 -9.92 10.15 -6.63
C TYR A 73 -9.55 11.24 -7.63
N ARG A 74 -8.31 11.19 -8.09
CA ARG A 74 -7.80 11.99 -9.19
C ARG A 74 -7.05 11.09 -10.15
N SER A 75 -7.01 11.43 -11.45
CA SER A 75 -6.22 10.67 -12.42
C SER A 75 -4.71 10.88 -12.23
N ALA A 76 -3.92 9.82 -12.50
CA ALA A 76 -2.51 9.97 -12.80
C ALA A 76 -2.31 10.67 -14.14
N ALA A 77 -3.19 10.40 -15.09
CA ALA A 77 -3.17 10.96 -16.43
C ALA A 77 -3.52 12.44 -16.49
N TYR A 78 -2.95 13.09 -17.49
CA TYR A 78 -3.33 14.40 -18.00
C TYR A 78 -4.08 14.22 -19.31
N TYR A 79 -5.17 14.94 -19.47
CA TYR A 79 -6.06 14.84 -20.63
C TYR A 79 -6.33 16.21 -21.25
N GLN A 80 -6.54 16.20 -22.56
CA GLN A 80 -7.00 17.39 -23.28
C GLN A 80 -8.45 17.76 -22.88
N TYR A 81 -9.30 16.74 -22.69
CA TYR A 81 -10.71 16.89 -22.31
C TYR A 81 -11.06 15.96 -21.14
N PRO A 82 -10.68 16.30 -19.89
CA PRO A 82 -10.79 15.38 -18.74
C PRO A 82 -12.22 14.90 -18.43
N SER A 83 -13.22 15.72 -18.75
CA SER A 83 -14.64 15.41 -18.52
C SER A 83 -15.29 14.59 -19.64
N ALA A 84 -14.61 14.38 -20.76
CA ALA A 84 -15.13 13.59 -21.87
C ALA A 84 -15.20 12.08 -21.52
N PRO A 85 -15.98 11.27 -22.28
CA PRO A 85 -15.88 9.82 -22.24
C PRO A 85 -14.43 9.34 -22.45
N MET A 86 -14.10 8.13 -22.00
CA MET A 86 -12.71 7.66 -21.95
C MET A 86 -12.02 7.71 -23.31
N GLU A 87 -12.73 7.36 -24.37
CA GLU A 87 -12.22 7.31 -25.75
C GLU A 87 -11.97 8.70 -26.35
N GLU A 88 -12.59 9.74 -25.78
CA GLU A 88 -12.54 11.11 -26.29
C GLU A 88 -11.68 12.05 -25.41
N LYS A 89 -11.13 11.54 -24.30
CA LYS A 89 -10.36 12.37 -23.36
C LYS A 89 -9.10 13.00 -23.95
N GLY A 90 -8.49 12.38 -24.95
CA GLY A 90 -7.19 12.81 -25.49
C GLY A 90 -6.11 12.71 -24.41
N TRP A 91 -5.55 11.53 -24.21
CA TRP A 91 -4.42 11.31 -23.27
C TRP A 91 -3.18 12.10 -23.72
N LEU A 92 -2.57 12.84 -22.80
CA LEU A 92 -1.38 13.67 -23.04
C LEU A 92 -0.15 13.07 -22.38
N ALA A 93 -0.27 12.71 -21.12
CA ALA A 93 0.83 12.22 -20.26
C ALA A 93 0.23 11.53 -19.03
N ALA A 94 1.07 10.93 -18.20
CA ALA A 94 0.66 10.47 -16.87
C ALA A 94 1.83 10.53 -15.88
N ASP A 95 1.55 10.92 -14.63
CA ASP A 95 2.50 10.79 -13.53
C ASP A 95 2.94 9.32 -13.40
N LEU A 96 4.18 9.10 -13.00
CA LEU A 96 4.61 7.75 -12.63
C LEU A 96 4.13 7.48 -11.19
N ILE A 97 3.35 6.41 -11.03
CA ILE A 97 2.68 6.10 -9.77
C ILE A 97 2.95 4.67 -9.33
N PHE A 98 3.03 4.49 -8.01
CA PHE A 98 3.17 3.19 -7.37
C PHE A 98 2.19 3.05 -6.22
N ASP A 99 1.72 1.84 -6.00
CA ASP A 99 0.85 1.47 -4.89
C ASP A 99 1.46 0.33 -4.08
N ILE A 100 1.49 0.49 -2.77
CA ILE A 100 2.01 -0.48 -1.81
C ILE A 100 0.93 -0.72 -0.78
N ASP A 101 0.25 -1.85 -0.92
CA ASP A 101 -0.81 -2.29 0.00
C ASP A 101 -0.31 -3.44 0.90
N ALA A 102 -0.64 -3.37 2.18
CA ALA A 102 -0.20 -4.34 3.18
C ALA A 102 -0.63 -5.79 2.89
N ASP A 103 -1.76 -6.00 2.19
CA ASP A 103 -2.24 -7.33 1.81
C ASP A 103 -1.41 -7.98 0.70
N HIS A 104 -0.68 -7.19 -0.09
CA HIS A 104 0.24 -7.72 -1.11
C HIS A 104 1.61 -8.10 -0.54
N LEU A 105 1.89 -7.81 0.74
CA LEU A 105 3.21 -8.05 1.34
C LEU A 105 3.44 -9.49 1.84
N ASN A 106 2.43 -10.36 1.75
CA ASN A 106 2.50 -11.76 2.21
C ASN A 106 2.98 -11.91 3.67
N LEU A 107 2.52 -11.04 4.56
CA LEU A 107 2.90 -11.07 5.97
C LEU A 107 2.22 -12.22 6.70
N PRO A 108 2.89 -12.87 7.67
CA PRO A 108 2.31 -13.98 8.42
C PRO A 108 0.99 -13.63 9.16
N CYS A 109 0.83 -12.36 9.56
CA CYS A 109 -0.36 -11.90 10.26
C CYS A 109 -1.60 -11.69 9.36
N VAL A 110 -1.44 -11.62 8.04
CA VAL A 110 -2.56 -11.35 7.10
C VAL A 110 -3.62 -12.44 7.18
N SER A 111 -3.23 -13.70 7.35
CA SER A 111 -4.17 -14.81 7.49
C SER A 111 -5.09 -14.72 8.73
N GLN A 112 -4.73 -13.87 9.69
CA GLN A 112 -5.47 -13.64 10.94
C GLN A 112 -6.30 -12.34 10.90
N HIS A 113 -6.31 -11.62 9.77
CA HIS A 113 -6.93 -10.31 9.65
C HIS A 113 -8.29 -10.32 8.94
N THR A 114 -8.73 -11.45 8.43
CA THR A 114 -10.05 -11.57 7.83
C THR A 114 -11.01 -12.19 8.83
N TYR A 115 -12.01 -11.43 9.24
CA TYR A 115 -13.03 -11.86 10.18
C TYR A 115 -14.36 -12.06 9.46
N ARG A 116 -15.11 -13.09 9.86
CA ARG A 116 -16.50 -13.27 9.45
C ARG A 116 -17.41 -12.93 10.60
N ILE A 117 -18.32 -12.02 10.36
CA ILE A 117 -19.22 -11.52 11.43
C ILE A 117 -20.69 -11.57 11.01
N CYS A 118 -21.53 -11.79 12.00
CA CYS A 118 -22.93 -11.42 11.94
C CYS A 118 -23.11 -10.06 12.64
N THR A 119 -23.70 -9.10 12.00
CA THR A 119 -23.90 -7.75 12.56
C THR A 119 -24.77 -7.75 13.83
N VAL A 120 -25.50 -8.84 14.09
CA VAL A 120 -26.37 -9.02 15.26
C VAL A 120 -25.72 -9.91 16.32
N HIS A 121 -25.05 -11.00 15.91
CA HIS A 121 -24.59 -12.07 16.80
C HIS A 121 -23.07 -12.12 16.99
N GLY A 122 -22.31 -11.23 16.33
CA GLY A 122 -20.87 -11.10 16.53
C GLY A 122 -20.03 -11.99 15.63
N LEU A 123 -18.88 -12.40 16.15
CA LEU A 123 -17.90 -13.20 15.43
C LEU A 123 -18.46 -14.57 15.04
N LEU A 124 -18.13 -15.03 13.85
CA LEU A 124 -18.48 -16.34 13.30
C LEU A 124 -17.20 -17.14 13.01
N ASP A 125 -17.37 -18.44 12.76
CA ASP A 125 -16.27 -19.29 12.31
C ASP A 125 -15.71 -18.78 10.98
N ALA A 126 -14.41 -19.01 10.74
CA ALA A 126 -13.68 -18.45 9.60
C ALA A 126 -14.23 -18.85 8.22
N ASP A 127 -14.90 -19.98 8.11
CA ASP A 127 -15.51 -20.52 6.89
C ASP A 127 -17.03 -20.32 6.82
N ALA A 128 -17.63 -19.70 7.84
CA ALA A 128 -19.07 -19.50 7.91
C ALA A 128 -19.58 -18.59 6.79
N LYS A 129 -20.52 -19.09 6.00
CA LYS A 129 -21.21 -18.30 4.96
C LYS A 129 -22.48 -17.61 5.49
N THR A 130 -23.07 -18.16 6.53
CA THR A 130 -24.28 -17.64 7.16
C THR A 130 -24.19 -17.76 8.69
N CYS A 131 -24.88 -16.89 9.39
CA CYS A 131 -24.99 -16.95 10.84
C CYS A 131 -25.86 -18.14 11.26
N PRO A 132 -25.36 -19.06 12.11
CA PRO A 132 -26.14 -20.23 12.56
C PRO A 132 -27.33 -19.86 13.44
N ARG A 133 -27.34 -18.64 14.04
CA ARG A 133 -28.41 -18.18 14.94
C ARG A 133 -29.58 -17.51 14.21
N CYS A 134 -29.31 -16.77 13.11
CA CYS A 134 -30.37 -15.99 12.42
C CYS A 134 -30.42 -16.22 10.90
N GLY A 135 -29.54 -17.03 10.32
CA GLY A 135 -29.51 -17.32 8.89
C GLY A 135 -29.00 -16.18 8.01
N SER A 136 -28.68 -15.00 8.56
CA SER A 136 -28.16 -13.89 7.77
C SER A 136 -26.81 -14.23 7.16
N ALA A 137 -26.52 -13.72 5.97
CA ALA A 137 -25.21 -13.87 5.34
C ALA A 137 -24.10 -13.31 6.24
N ALA A 138 -23.01 -14.05 6.34
CA ALA A 138 -21.82 -13.60 7.04
C ALA A 138 -21.20 -12.42 6.29
N LYS A 139 -20.80 -11.39 7.02
CA LYS A 139 -20.05 -10.27 6.48
C LYS A 139 -18.56 -10.54 6.66
N GLU A 140 -17.81 -10.45 5.60
CA GLU A 140 -16.35 -10.49 5.66
C GLU A 140 -15.81 -9.10 5.93
N VAL A 141 -14.88 -9.00 6.87
CA VAL A 141 -14.25 -7.76 7.30
C VAL A 141 -12.75 -7.95 7.32
N ASP A 142 -12.05 -7.19 6.50
CA ASP A 142 -10.59 -7.15 6.52
C ASP A 142 -10.11 -6.15 7.56
N TRP A 143 -9.17 -6.61 8.36
CA TRP A 143 -8.48 -5.80 9.36
C TRP A 143 -7.05 -5.48 8.90
N VAL A 144 -6.45 -4.50 9.55
CA VAL A 144 -5.05 -4.17 9.38
C VAL A 144 -4.45 -3.87 10.75
N CYS A 145 -3.31 -4.47 11.05
CA CYS A 145 -2.60 -4.24 12.31
C CYS A 145 -1.37 -3.35 12.12
N ASP A 146 -0.77 -2.92 13.24
CA ASP A 146 0.45 -2.10 13.24
C ASP A 146 1.60 -2.74 12.44
N LYS A 147 1.76 -4.08 12.51
CA LYS A 147 2.80 -4.79 11.74
C LYS A 147 2.59 -4.66 10.23
N CYS A 148 1.33 -4.72 9.78
CA CYS A 148 1.00 -4.53 8.36
C CYS A 148 1.32 -3.11 7.90
N LEU A 149 0.93 -2.10 8.68
CA LEU A 149 1.19 -0.69 8.38
C LEU A 149 2.69 -0.38 8.39
N SER A 150 3.42 -0.91 9.37
CA SER A 150 4.87 -0.76 9.46
C SER A 150 5.59 -1.41 8.28
N ALA A 151 5.16 -2.60 7.86
CA ALA A 151 5.75 -3.28 6.70
C ALA A 151 5.49 -2.52 5.39
N ALA A 152 4.26 -2.01 5.19
CA ALA A 152 3.94 -1.19 4.02
C ALA A 152 4.75 0.11 4.01
N ARG A 153 4.94 0.75 5.16
CA ARG A 153 5.78 1.92 5.33
C ARG A 153 7.24 1.64 4.97
N SER A 154 7.80 0.55 5.48
CA SER A 154 9.19 0.17 5.19
C SER A 154 9.40 -0.14 3.70
N GLU A 155 8.42 -0.76 3.05
CA GLU A 155 8.48 -1.04 1.62
C GLU A 155 8.36 0.25 0.79
N THR A 156 7.55 1.20 1.24
CA THR A 156 7.43 2.53 0.63
C THR A 156 8.76 3.29 0.69
N ARG A 157 9.45 3.26 1.83
CA ARG A 157 10.77 3.87 1.97
C ARG A 157 11.78 3.25 1.01
N ARG A 158 11.81 1.91 0.91
CA ARG A 158 12.70 1.21 -0.02
C ARG A 158 12.44 1.59 -1.47
N LEU A 159 11.17 1.74 -1.85
CA LEU A 159 10.82 2.23 -3.19
C LEU A 159 11.37 3.64 -3.42
N VAL A 160 11.17 4.57 -2.47
CA VAL A 160 11.68 5.94 -2.56
C VAL A 160 13.20 5.95 -2.72
N GLU A 161 13.93 5.18 -1.91
CA GLU A 161 15.39 5.04 -2.00
C GLU A 161 15.83 4.60 -3.40
N ILE A 162 15.17 3.60 -4.00
CA ILE A 162 15.51 3.14 -5.36
C ILE A 162 15.18 4.19 -6.41
N LEU A 163 14.05 4.88 -6.28
CA LEU A 163 13.68 5.94 -7.23
C LEU A 163 14.70 7.07 -7.23
N VAL A 164 15.17 7.48 -6.07
CA VAL A 164 16.16 8.57 -5.93
C VAL A 164 17.55 8.09 -6.32
N GLU A 165 18.06 7.04 -5.69
CA GLU A 165 19.47 6.64 -5.80
C GLU A 165 19.81 5.93 -7.11
N GLU A 166 18.89 5.18 -7.70
CA GLU A 166 19.15 4.36 -8.88
C GLU A 166 18.48 4.89 -10.15
N LEU A 167 17.29 5.48 -10.04
CA LEU A 167 16.55 6.01 -11.19
C LEU A 167 16.69 7.53 -11.34
N GLY A 168 17.36 8.20 -10.40
CA GLY A 168 17.66 9.62 -10.47
C GLY A 168 16.43 10.52 -10.35
N VAL A 169 15.36 10.04 -9.73
CA VAL A 169 14.17 10.87 -9.47
C VAL A 169 14.50 11.89 -8.39
N GLU A 170 14.31 13.17 -8.66
CA GLU A 170 14.51 14.23 -7.68
C GLU A 170 13.53 14.10 -6.52
N GLU A 171 14.01 14.22 -5.27
CA GLU A 171 13.19 14.09 -4.06
C GLU A 171 12.02 15.07 -4.05
N GLU A 172 12.23 16.29 -4.52
CA GLU A 172 11.23 17.35 -4.59
C GLU A 172 10.09 17.02 -5.56
N SER A 173 10.34 16.14 -6.53
CA SER A 173 9.33 15.65 -7.46
C SER A 173 8.52 14.47 -6.91
N LEU A 174 8.95 13.89 -5.79
CA LEU A 174 8.26 12.75 -5.17
C LEU A 174 7.17 13.21 -4.19
N MET A 175 6.03 12.57 -4.26
CA MET A 175 4.98 12.68 -3.28
C MET A 175 4.64 11.30 -2.71
N VAL A 176 4.83 11.12 -1.43
CA VAL A 176 4.35 9.95 -0.68
C VAL A 176 3.04 10.30 0.01
N GLY A 177 2.07 9.43 -0.05
CA GLY A 177 0.79 9.60 0.62
C GLY A 177 0.27 8.29 1.21
N PHE A 178 -0.17 8.35 2.47
CA PHE A 178 -0.95 7.27 3.07
C PHE A 178 -2.36 7.26 2.49
N SER A 179 -2.88 6.10 2.12
CA SER A 179 -4.18 5.95 1.46
C SER A 179 -5.40 6.17 2.37
N GLY A 180 -5.17 6.33 3.67
CA GLY A 180 -6.24 6.38 4.69
C GLY A 180 -6.77 4.99 5.08
N ASN A 181 -6.16 3.89 4.62
CA ASN A 181 -6.59 2.54 4.98
C ASN A 181 -5.42 1.64 5.38
N ARG A 182 -4.65 1.07 4.43
CA ARG A 182 -3.62 0.05 4.72
C ARG A 182 -2.39 0.15 3.84
N GLY A 183 -2.31 1.14 2.98
CA GLY A 183 -1.23 1.26 2.00
C GLY A 183 -0.79 2.68 1.75
N TYR A 184 0.22 2.80 0.91
CA TYR A 184 0.84 4.05 0.52
C TYR A 184 0.89 4.17 -0.99
N HIS A 185 0.74 5.41 -1.47
CA HIS A 185 0.98 5.75 -2.86
C HIS A 185 2.24 6.57 -2.97
N VAL A 186 3.09 6.26 -3.93
CA VAL A 186 4.24 7.07 -4.31
C VAL A 186 3.96 7.61 -5.71
N VAL A 187 4.13 8.91 -5.90
CA VAL A 187 3.90 9.61 -7.16
C VAL A 187 5.14 10.40 -7.51
N ALA A 188 5.71 10.18 -8.67
CA ALA A 188 6.76 11.02 -9.23
C ALA A 188 6.14 11.98 -10.26
N TYR A 189 6.24 13.28 -9.96
CA TYR A 189 5.82 14.38 -10.83
C TYR A 189 6.99 14.85 -11.74
N SER A 190 7.88 13.94 -12.12
CA SER A 190 9.03 14.24 -12.96
C SER A 190 8.65 14.20 -14.44
N GLU A 191 9.08 15.22 -15.19
CA GLU A 191 8.86 15.32 -16.64
C GLU A 191 9.48 14.16 -17.42
N ASP A 192 10.58 13.58 -16.94
CA ASP A 192 11.28 12.46 -17.55
C ASP A 192 10.43 11.19 -17.68
N TYR A 193 9.43 11.02 -16.80
CA TYR A 193 8.58 9.84 -16.75
C TYR A 193 7.17 10.04 -17.29
N LEU A 194 6.77 11.28 -17.61
CA LEU A 194 5.40 11.60 -18.03
C LEU A 194 4.99 10.90 -19.33
N ALA A 195 5.92 10.74 -20.26
CA ALA A 195 5.66 10.15 -21.58
C ALA A 195 5.72 8.62 -21.60
N LEU A 196 6.05 7.97 -20.49
CA LEU A 196 6.13 6.51 -20.44
C LEU A 196 4.75 5.87 -20.71
N ASP A 197 4.69 5.07 -21.75
CA ASP A 197 3.51 4.24 -22.05
C ASP A 197 3.41 3.01 -21.11
N SER A 198 2.34 2.24 -21.24
CA SER A 198 2.12 1.07 -20.42
C SER A 198 3.20 0.00 -20.56
N LEU A 199 3.86 -0.11 -21.74
CA LEU A 199 4.93 -1.09 -21.96
C LEU A 199 6.22 -0.67 -21.25
N ALA A 200 6.64 0.56 -21.42
CA ALA A 200 7.82 1.10 -20.71
C ALA A 200 7.64 1.05 -19.18
N ARG A 201 6.42 1.34 -18.69
CA ARG A 201 6.09 1.18 -17.26
C ARG A 201 6.16 -0.26 -16.80
N LYS A 202 5.76 -1.21 -17.64
CA LYS A 202 5.89 -2.65 -17.34
C LYS A 202 7.35 -3.09 -17.20
N ASP A 203 8.22 -2.57 -18.07
CA ASP A 203 9.66 -2.86 -17.99
C ASP A 203 10.27 -2.27 -16.71
N LEU A 204 9.89 -1.04 -16.34
CA LEU A 204 10.29 -0.42 -15.09
C LEU A 204 9.82 -1.22 -13.88
N VAL A 205 8.56 -1.64 -13.86
CA VAL A 205 8.01 -2.51 -12.80
C VAL A 205 8.78 -3.83 -12.74
N GLY A 206 9.09 -4.43 -13.90
CA GLY A 206 9.91 -5.64 -13.98
C GLY A 206 11.28 -5.45 -13.34
N TYR A 207 11.93 -4.31 -13.58
CA TYR A 207 13.18 -3.93 -12.93
C TYR A 207 13.02 -3.85 -11.40
N LEU A 208 12.05 -3.09 -10.92
CA LEU A 208 11.81 -2.88 -9.48
C LEU A 208 11.46 -4.18 -8.73
N MET A 209 10.75 -5.09 -9.38
CA MET A 209 10.35 -6.39 -8.83
C MET A 209 11.36 -7.52 -9.10
N CYS A 210 12.54 -7.23 -9.64
CA CYS A 210 13.57 -8.21 -10.02
C CYS A 210 13.07 -9.31 -10.97
N VAL A 211 12.11 -9.03 -11.83
CA VAL A 211 11.55 -10.03 -12.75
C VAL A 211 12.62 -10.53 -13.70
N GLY A 212 12.85 -11.85 -13.71
CA GLY A 212 13.84 -12.50 -14.57
C GLY A 212 15.29 -12.40 -14.07
N LEU A 213 15.57 -11.74 -12.95
CA LEU A 213 16.90 -11.73 -12.36
C LEU A 213 17.30 -13.15 -11.93
N SER A 214 18.50 -13.56 -12.28
CA SER A 214 19.01 -14.91 -12.01
C SER A 214 20.50 -14.88 -11.68
N PRO A 215 21.05 -15.94 -11.05
CA PRO A 215 22.49 -16.00 -10.76
C PRO A 215 23.38 -15.79 -11.99
N ALA A 216 22.96 -16.27 -13.16
CA ALA A 216 23.72 -16.09 -14.41
C ALA A 216 23.80 -14.62 -14.84
N LEU A 217 22.70 -13.86 -14.70
CA LEU A 217 22.66 -12.42 -15.00
C LEU A 217 23.47 -11.59 -14.00
N LEU A 218 23.72 -12.14 -12.81
CA LEU A 218 24.61 -11.54 -11.81
C LEU A 218 26.11 -11.84 -12.10
N GLY A 219 26.42 -12.59 -13.15
CA GLY A 219 27.81 -13.00 -13.45
C GLY A 219 28.29 -14.20 -12.64
N LEU A 220 27.38 -14.89 -11.92
CA LEU A 220 27.74 -16.11 -11.22
C LEU A 220 27.80 -17.29 -12.20
N PRO A 221 28.77 -18.23 -12.05
CA PRO A 221 28.94 -19.33 -12.98
C PRO A 221 27.68 -20.22 -12.98
N GLY A 222 27.03 -20.36 -14.14
CA GLY A 222 25.90 -21.23 -14.32
C GLY A 222 26.30 -22.73 -14.19
N ARG A 223 25.30 -23.59 -13.90
CA ARG A 223 25.52 -25.05 -13.93
C ARG A 223 26.02 -25.45 -15.30
N ARG A 224 27.21 -26.06 -15.40
CA ARG A 224 27.73 -26.60 -16.65
C ARG A 224 26.78 -27.66 -17.16
N THR A 225 25.96 -27.35 -18.14
CA THR A 225 25.13 -28.33 -18.83
C THR A 225 25.77 -28.66 -20.19
N GLY A 226 26.48 -29.79 -20.28
CA GLY A 226 26.80 -30.45 -21.55
C GLY A 226 27.88 -29.80 -22.44
N ARG A 227 28.49 -30.62 -23.27
CA ARG A 227 29.47 -30.24 -24.31
C ARG A 227 28.82 -29.34 -25.37
N GLY A 228 29.40 -28.20 -25.64
CA GLY A 228 29.20 -27.48 -26.90
C GLY A 228 28.25 -26.26 -26.89
N ARG A 229 28.05 -25.55 -25.80
CA ARG A 229 27.38 -24.23 -25.83
C ARG A 229 28.39 -23.07 -25.94
N PRO A 230 28.04 -21.98 -26.71
CA PRO A 230 28.87 -20.83 -26.78
C PRO A 230 29.12 -20.28 -25.36
N ARG A 231 30.35 -19.88 -25.08
CA ARG A 231 30.66 -19.09 -23.87
C ARG A 231 29.78 -17.85 -23.95
N LEU A 232 28.75 -17.74 -23.11
CA LEU A 232 28.30 -16.42 -22.67
C LEU A 232 29.55 -15.73 -22.11
N GLU A 233 29.90 -14.56 -22.63
CA GLU A 233 30.89 -13.71 -21.97
C GLU A 233 30.38 -13.54 -20.55
N LEU A 234 31.12 -14.13 -19.60
CA LEU A 234 30.75 -14.04 -18.18
C LEU A 234 30.87 -12.58 -17.80
N LEU A 235 29.77 -11.96 -17.44
CA LEU A 235 29.80 -10.67 -16.77
C LEU A 235 30.82 -10.72 -15.63
N PRO A 236 31.54 -9.64 -15.37
CA PRO A 236 32.38 -9.55 -14.16
C PRO A 236 31.60 -9.98 -12.94
N ARG A 237 32.25 -10.63 -11.98
CA ARG A 237 31.60 -11.02 -10.74
C ARG A 237 31.16 -9.79 -9.97
N PRO A 238 29.96 -9.80 -9.33
CA PRO A 238 29.45 -8.63 -8.65
C PRO A 238 30.21 -8.39 -7.35
N VAL A 239 30.37 -7.10 -6.99
CA VAL A 239 31.06 -6.65 -5.78
C VAL A 239 30.12 -5.81 -4.90
N LEU A 240 30.49 -5.63 -3.61
CA LEU A 240 29.65 -4.92 -2.64
C LEU A 240 29.39 -3.45 -3.02
N THR A 241 30.38 -2.80 -3.63
CA THR A 241 30.33 -1.38 -3.99
C THR A 241 29.59 -1.09 -5.29
N GLU A 242 29.20 -2.13 -6.03
CA GLU A 242 28.50 -1.99 -7.31
C GLU A 242 27.11 -1.40 -7.11
N ALA A 243 26.71 -0.49 -8.04
CA ALA A 243 25.37 0.09 -8.06
C ALA A 243 24.33 -0.88 -8.64
N GLY A 244 23.06 -0.56 -8.46
CA GLY A 244 21.93 -1.31 -8.99
C GLY A 244 21.78 -2.71 -8.39
N TRP A 245 21.05 -3.57 -9.08
CA TRP A 245 20.68 -4.90 -8.56
C TRP A 245 21.87 -5.80 -8.24
N ARG A 246 22.96 -5.69 -8.99
CA ARG A 246 24.14 -6.54 -8.77
C ARG A 246 24.73 -6.30 -7.38
N GLY A 247 25.02 -5.04 -7.03
CA GLY A 247 25.55 -4.69 -5.71
C GLY A 247 24.51 -4.91 -4.59
N ARG A 248 23.23 -4.59 -4.84
CA ARG A 248 22.15 -4.83 -3.84
C ARG A 248 22.06 -6.30 -3.45
N ILE A 249 22.07 -7.21 -4.42
CA ILE A 249 22.02 -8.64 -4.15
C ILE A 249 23.25 -9.09 -3.37
N VAL A 250 24.44 -8.61 -3.72
CA VAL A 250 25.67 -8.96 -2.96
C VAL A 250 25.60 -8.47 -1.51
N ARG A 251 25.19 -7.22 -1.29
CA ARG A 251 24.98 -6.68 0.08
C ARG A 251 23.91 -7.47 0.84
N ARG A 252 22.85 -7.89 0.17
CA ARG A 252 21.82 -8.73 0.80
C ARG A 252 22.34 -10.13 1.13
N ILE A 253 23.08 -10.76 0.25
CA ILE A 253 23.75 -12.05 0.52
C ILE A 253 24.64 -11.91 1.76
N TYR A 254 25.44 -10.86 1.86
CA TYR A 254 26.24 -10.59 3.04
C TYR A 254 25.37 -10.54 4.31
N SER A 255 24.29 -9.74 4.28
CA SER A 255 23.35 -9.65 5.41
C SER A 255 22.71 -11.01 5.78
N ILE A 256 22.39 -11.85 4.81
CA ILE A 256 21.83 -13.20 5.02
C ILE A 256 22.89 -14.09 5.71
N LEU A 257 24.10 -14.07 5.22
CA LEU A 257 25.21 -14.87 5.78
C LEU A 257 25.51 -14.54 7.26
N GLN A 258 25.30 -13.30 7.69
CA GLN A 258 25.51 -12.88 9.08
C GLN A 258 24.39 -13.33 10.04
N LYS A 259 23.22 -13.74 9.50
CA LYS A 259 22.06 -14.17 10.30
C LYS A 259 22.02 -15.68 10.46
N SER A 260 21.43 -16.15 11.56
CA SER A 260 21.23 -17.59 11.84
C SER A 260 20.27 -18.27 10.87
N ASP A 261 19.35 -17.49 10.26
CA ASP A 261 18.30 -18.04 9.39
C ASP A 261 18.82 -18.66 8.09
N ALA A 262 20.03 -18.28 7.65
CA ALA A 262 20.69 -18.92 6.50
C ALA A 262 20.95 -20.42 6.71
N ALA A 263 21.08 -20.87 7.94
CA ALA A 263 21.45 -22.26 8.26
C ALA A 263 20.41 -23.30 7.80
N LYS A 264 19.13 -22.96 7.83
CA LYS A 264 18.05 -23.89 7.44
C LYS A 264 18.06 -24.19 5.94
N GLU A 265 18.08 -23.14 5.12
CA GLU A 265 18.08 -23.26 3.65
C GLU A 265 19.42 -23.79 3.11
N LEU A 266 20.52 -23.47 3.80
CA LEU A 266 21.87 -23.88 3.48
C LEU A 266 22.30 -25.15 4.22
N SER A 267 21.39 -25.95 4.78
CA SER A 267 21.69 -27.14 5.60
C SER A 267 22.65 -28.12 4.93
N LYS A 268 22.59 -28.22 3.59
CA LYS A 268 23.50 -29.06 2.79
C LYS A 268 24.94 -28.54 2.69
N TYR A 269 25.16 -27.30 3.09
CA TYR A 269 26.42 -26.57 2.91
C TYR A 269 26.98 -26.03 4.22
N MET A 270 26.53 -26.56 5.36
CA MET A 270 26.95 -26.08 6.68
C MET A 270 28.48 -26.13 6.87
N ASN A 271 29.13 -27.12 6.29
CA ASN A 271 30.58 -27.26 6.34
C ASN A 271 31.35 -26.17 5.57
N ILE A 272 30.69 -25.44 4.66
CA ILE A 272 31.29 -24.37 3.84
C ILE A 272 30.87 -22.99 4.38
N LEU A 273 29.77 -22.92 5.08
CA LEU A 273 29.15 -21.65 5.50
C LEU A 273 30.10 -20.77 6.34
N ASP A 274 30.81 -21.36 7.28
CA ASP A 274 31.74 -20.62 8.15
C ASP A 274 33.00 -20.18 7.39
N GLU A 275 33.46 -20.96 6.42
CA GLU A 275 34.57 -20.58 5.53
C GLU A 275 34.17 -19.40 4.65
N VAL A 276 32.97 -19.42 4.05
CA VAL A 276 32.43 -18.32 3.25
C VAL A 276 32.27 -17.06 4.09
N ARG A 277 31.75 -17.19 5.32
CA ARG A 277 31.63 -16.04 6.26
C ARG A 277 32.97 -15.42 6.59
N ALA A 278 33.95 -16.22 6.88
CA ALA A 278 35.29 -15.75 7.23
C ALA A 278 36.05 -15.12 6.07
N ALA A 279 35.82 -15.60 4.86
CA ALA A 279 36.46 -15.11 3.64
C ALA A 279 35.70 -13.94 2.97
N TRP A 280 34.57 -13.48 3.52
CA TRP A 280 33.80 -12.41 2.92
C TRP A 280 34.52 -11.05 2.99
N SER A 281 34.62 -10.39 1.85
CA SER A 281 35.28 -9.09 1.70
C SER A 281 34.46 -8.18 0.76
N GLU A 282 34.94 -6.97 0.48
CA GLU A 282 34.31 -6.07 -0.50
C GLU A 282 34.24 -6.68 -1.90
N GLU A 283 35.21 -7.50 -2.25
CA GLU A 283 35.29 -8.32 -3.46
C GLU A 283 35.18 -9.81 -3.08
N PRO A 284 33.96 -10.37 -2.96
CA PRO A 284 33.80 -11.76 -2.52
C PRO A 284 34.41 -12.76 -3.49
N ASP A 285 35.08 -13.76 -2.95
CA ASP A 285 35.55 -14.91 -3.74
C ASP A 285 34.39 -15.90 -4.01
N TRP A 286 33.77 -15.75 -5.14
CA TRP A 286 32.67 -16.60 -5.58
C TRP A 286 33.10 -18.02 -5.94
N THR A 287 34.40 -18.35 -5.90
CA THR A 287 34.89 -19.72 -6.18
C THR A 287 34.94 -20.60 -4.93
N ILE A 288 34.85 -20.01 -3.73
CA ILE A 288 34.97 -20.71 -2.45
C ILE A 288 33.83 -21.71 -2.21
N ALA A 289 32.67 -21.50 -2.84
CA ALA A 289 31.52 -22.36 -2.69
C ALA A 289 30.95 -22.79 -4.07
N PRO A 290 30.27 -23.95 -4.15
CA PRO A 290 29.69 -24.45 -5.39
C PRO A 290 28.49 -23.60 -5.85
N TYR A 291 28.19 -23.61 -7.14
CA TYR A 291 27.07 -22.88 -7.73
C TYR A 291 25.74 -23.02 -6.96
N GLY A 292 25.41 -24.26 -6.52
CA GLY A 292 24.15 -24.49 -5.78
C GLY A 292 24.02 -23.72 -4.46
N PHE A 293 25.15 -23.46 -3.78
CA PHE A 293 25.18 -22.59 -2.60
C PHE A 293 24.83 -21.14 -2.94
N TRP A 294 25.48 -20.58 -3.96
CA TRP A 294 25.23 -19.22 -4.40
C TRP A 294 23.85 -19.03 -4.99
N ALA A 295 23.34 -20.04 -5.72
CA ALA A 295 21.99 -19.98 -6.30
C ALA A 295 20.92 -19.83 -5.21
N ILE A 296 21.02 -20.58 -4.11
CA ILE A 296 20.10 -20.46 -2.97
C ILE A 296 20.18 -19.05 -2.37
N LEU A 297 21.39 -18.56 -2.11
CA LEU A 297 21.56 -17.23 -1.51
C LEU A 297 21.06 -16.10 -2.42
N VAL A 298 21.26 -16.21 -3.73
CA VAL A 298 20.73 -15.24 -4.70
C VAL A 298 19.20 -15.28 -4.72
N GLU A 299 18.58 -16.46 -4.72
CA GLU A 299 17.12 -16.58 -4.66
C GLU A 299 16.55 -15.98 -3.38
N MET A 300 17.19 -16.26 -2.23
CA MET A 300 16.82 -15.65 -0.94
C MET A 300 16.97 -14.12 -0.98
N ALA A 301 18.08 -13.63 -1.53
CA ALA A 301 18.36 -12.21 -1.65
C ALA A 301 17.34 -11.49 -2.56
N ILE A 302 17.03 -12.08 -3.73
CA ILE A 302 16.00 -11.56 -4.64
C ILE A 302 14.65 -11.51 -3.93
N GLY A 303 14.25 -12.59 -3.23
CA GLY A 303 12.98 -12.63 -2.50
C GLY A 303 12.85 -11.55 -1.41
N GLN A 304 13.98 -11.10 -0.84
CA GLN A 304 14.03 -10.03 0.17
C GLN A 304 14.20 -8.63 -0.44
N GLU A 305 14.85 -8.50 -1.60
CA GLU A 305 15.15 -7.22 -2.25
C GLU A 305 14.10 -6.80 -3.28
N ALA A 306 13.44 -7.73 -3.97
CA ALA A 306 12.39 -7.41 -4.92
C ALA A 306 11.29 -6.58 -4.24
N LEU A 307 10.96 -5.43 -4.84
CA LEU A 307 9.90 -4.58 -4.31
C LEU A 307 8.54 -5.24 -4.49
N LYS A 308 7.68 -5.05 -3.50
CA LYS A 308 6.31 -5.56 -3.46
C LYS A 308 5.33 -4.43 -3.75
N ILE A 309 5.29 -4.02 -5.00
CA ILE A 309 4.37 -3.00 -5.53
C ILE A 309 3.23 -3.65 -6.30
N ASP A 310 2.08 -2.96 -6.46
CA ASP A 310 1.04 -3.41 -7.38
C ASP A 310 1.43 -3.05 -8.84
N PRO A 311 1.79 -4.05 -9.67
CA PRO A 311 2.21 -3.80 -11.04
C PRO A 311 1.10 -3.22 -11.90
N VAL A 312 -0.18 -3.54 -11.62
CA VAL A 312 -1.33 -3.07 -12.40
C VAL A 312 -1.51 -1.57 -12.21
N VAL A 313 -1.29 -1.05 -11.01
CA VAL A 313 -1.42 0.38 -10.73
C VAL A 313 -0.40 1.20 -11.52
N THR A 314 0.85 0.76 -11.57
CA THR A 314 1.92 1.48 -12.26
C THR A 314 1.76 1.42 -13.78
N THR A 315 1.33 0.28 -14.34
CA THR A 315 1.20 0.08 -15.79
C THR A 315 -0.06 0.70 -16.39
N ASP A 316 -1.07 1.00 -15.58
CA ASP A 316 -2.31 1.64 -16.00
C ASP A 316 -2.13 3.17 -16.09
N ILE A 317 -1.88 3.66 -17.30
CA ILE A 317 -1.71 5.10 -17.58
C ILE A 317 -2.98 5.94 -17.36
N HIS A 318 -4.14 5.32 -17.17
CA HIS A 318 -5.43 5.97 -16.89
C HIS A 318 -5.85 5.87 -15.42
N ARG A 319 -4.96 5.39 -14.56
CA ARG A 319 -5.27 5.08 -13.16
C ARG A 319 -5.82 6.26 -12.39
N LEU A 320 -6.86 5.99 -11.59
CA LEU A 320 -7.33 6.90 -10.56
C LEU A 320 -6.67 6.55 -9.21
N LEU A 321 -6.13 7.55 -8.54
CA LEU A 321 -5.51 7.47 -7.22
C LEU A 321 -6.35 8.17 -6.16
N ARG A 322 -6.24 7.70 -4.92
CA ARG A 322 -6.78 8.39 -3.76
C ARG A 322 -6.22 9.81 -3.68
N MET A 323 -7.08 10.80 -3.52
CA MET A 323 -6.66 12.17 -3.33
C MET A 323 -6.30 12.46 -1.87
N SER A 324 -5.13 13.02 -1.64
CA SER A 324 -4.67 13.42 -0.30
C SER A 324 -5.52 14.53 0.29
N GLY A 325 -5.62 14.57 1.62
CA GLY A 325 -6.45 15.53 2.35
C GLY A 325 -7.94 15.16 2.37
N THR A 326 -8.29 13.93 1.97
CA THR A 326 -9.68 13.43 1.98
C THR A 326 -9.85 12.25 2.92
N LEU A 327 -11.05 12.07 3.47
CA LEU A 327 -11.36 10.94 4.32
C LEU A 327 -11.46 9.64 3.52
N ASN A 328 -11.03 8.55 4.11
CA ASN A 328 -11.26 7.22 3.57
C ASN A 328 -12.56 6.63 4.14
N GLY A 329 -13.52 6.35 3.28
CA GLY A 329 -14.85 5.86 3.69
C GLY A 329 -14.87 4.47 4.31
N LYS A 330 -13.76 3.69 4.21
CA LYS A 330 -13.64 2.38 4.88
C LYS A 330 -13.11 2.48 6.32
N THR A 331 -12.57 3.64 6.71
CA THR A 331 -11.89 3.81 8.00
C THR A 331 -12.23 5.12 8.71
N GLY A 332 -12.62 6.15 7.98
CA GLY A 332 -12.71 7.51 8.53
C GLY A 332 -11.35 8.18 8.75
N LEU A 333 -10.24 7.52 8.39
CA LEU A 333 -8.90 8.12 8.47
C LEU A 333 -8.65 9.06 7.30
N LEU A 334 -7.81 10.04 7.53
CA LEU A 334 -7.36 10.98 6.49
C LEU A 334 -6.36 10.28 5.54
N ALA A 335 -6.57 10.37 4.24
CA ALA A 335 -5.52 10.14 3.27
C ALA A 335 -4.54 11.33 3.36
N LYS A 336 -3.31 11.10 3.80
CA LYS A 336 -2.38 12.17 4.21
C LYS A 336 -1.08 12.10 3.41
N LYS A 337 -0.60 13.25 2.94
CA LYS A 337 0.77 13.35 2.43
C LYS A 337 1.76 13.14 3.57
N VAL A 338 2.81 12.40 3.30
CA VAL A 338 3.86 12.06 4.26
C VAL A 338 5.17 12.67 3.74
N PRO A 339 5.80 13.60 4.46
CA PRO A 339 7.12 14.11 4.09
C PRO A 339 8.13 12.96 4.01
N LEU A 340 9.06 13.01 3.05
CA LEU A 340 10.02 11.91 2.82
C LEU A 340 10.88 11.65 4.06
N GLU A 341 11.33 12.69 4.73
CA GLU A 341 12.11 12.64 5.97
C GLU A 341 11.35 12.04 7.16
N SER A 342 10.01 12.04 7.09
CA SER A 342 9.14 11.55 8.18
C SER A 342 8.60 10.13 7.94
N ILE A 343 8.94 9.49 6.82
CA ILE A 343 8.34 8.19 6.45
C ILE A 343 8.59 7.15 7.57
N GLU A 344 9.78 7.11 8.18
CA GLU A 344 10.11 6.12 9.20
C GLU A 344 9.30 6.26 10.48
N ASP A 345 9.03 7.47 10.89
CA ASP A 345 8.36 7.78 12.16
C ASP A 345 6.84 7.97 12.00
N PHE A 346 6.35 8.00 10.76
CA PHE A 346 4.95 8.24 10.47
C PHE A 346 4.03 7.15 11.03
N ASP A 347 3.13 7.55 11.93
CA ASP A 347 2.11 6.68 12.53
C ASP A 347 0.70 7.02 12.01
N PRO A 348 0.20 6.28 11.01
CA PRO A 348 -1.10 6.58 10.42
C PRO A 348 -2.27 6.40 11.39
N LEU A 349 -2.16 5.54 12.40
CA LEU A 349 -3.22 5.33 13.39
C LEU A 349 -3.32 6.46 14.43
N THR A 350 -2.34 7.34 14.48
CA THR A 350 -2.35 8.54 15.31
C THR A 350 -2.51 9.80 14.47
N GLU A 351 -1.69 9.95 13.43
CA GLU A 351 -1.58 11.19 12.66
C GLU A 351 -2.71 11.40 11.64
N CYS A 352 -3.41 10.33 11.24
CA CYS A 352 -4.52 10.40 10.29
C CYS A 352 -5.89 10.40 10.97
N VAL A 353 -5.93 10.47 12.31
CA VAL A 353 -7.17 10.59 13.09
C VAL A 353 -7.54 12.06 13.23
N VAL A 354 -8.45 12.51 12.38
CA VAL A 354 -8.88 13.91 12.27
C VAL A 354 -10.34 14.17 12.68
N LEU A 355 -11.07 13.09 12.98
CA LEU A 355 -12.45 13.20 13.46
C LEU A 355 -12.48 13.53 14.97
N PRO A 356 -13.60 14.09 15.49
CA PRO A 356 -13.68 14.58 16.87
C PRO A 356 -13.30 13.55 17.93
N ARG A 357 -12.46 13.97 18.90
CA ARG A 357 -11.96 13.13 20.00
C ARG A 357 -12.79 13.29 21.28
N ASP A 358 -13.26 14.52 21.56
CA ASP A 358 -13.93 14.86 22.82
C ASP A 358 -15.41 14.50 22.84
N SER A 359 -16.03 14.36 21.67
CA SER A 359 -17.43 13.97 21.53
C SER A 359 -17.57 12.46 21.54
N ARG A 360 -18.52 11.94 22.30
CA ARG A 360 -18.82 10.52 22.37
C ARG A 360 -20.19 10.19 21.80
N VAL A 361 -20.32 8.99 21.28
CA VAL A 361 -21.58 8.48 20.72
C VAL A 361 -21.80 7.03 21.15
N ARG A 362 -23.08 6.69 21.31
CA ARG A 362 -23.46 5.31 21.67
C ARG A 362 -23.54 4.44 20.43
N VAL A 363 -22.82 3.34 20.46
CA VAL A 363 -22.75 2.37 19.36
C VAL A 363 -22.97 0.94 19.87
N ARG A 364 -23.54 0.11 19.03
CA ARG A 364 -23.55 -1.35 19.22
C ARG A 364 -22.44 -1.93 18.39
N VAL A 365 -21.42 -2.46 19.05
CA VAL A 365 -20.30 -3.16 18.41
C VAL A 365 -20.65 -4.64 18.35
N ALA A 366 -20.63 -5.20 17.14
CA ALA A 366 -20.88 -6.63 16.92
C ALA A 366 -19.65 -7.47 17.26
N TYR A 367 -18.49 -6.98 16.84
CA TYR A 367 -17.17 -7.56 17.12
C TYR A 367 -16.11 -6.47 16.92
N SER A 368 -15.03 -6.54 17.63
CA SER A 368 -13.82 -5.77 17.36
C SER A 368 -12.60 -6.53 17.88
N PRO A 369 -11.53 -6.72 17.11
CA PRO A 369 -10.23 -7.06 17.70
C PRO A 369 -9.78 -5.90 18.59
N GLY A 370 -8.87 -6.15 19.52
CA GLY A 370 -8.18 -5.08 20.24
C GLY A 370 -7.37 -4.23 19.26
N PHE A 371 -7.42 -2.90 19.40
CA PHE A 371 -6.73 -1.99 18.48
C PHE A 371 -6.33 -0.68 19.14
N ARG A 372 -5.34 -0.02 18.55
CA ARG A 372 -4.90 1.32 18.89
C ARG A 372 -5.40 2.31 17.82
N LEU A 373 -5.89 3.46 18.23
CA LEU A 373 -6.32 4.52 17.32
C LEU A 373 -6.30 5.88 18.04
N GLY A 374 -5.74 6.91 17.41
CA GLY A 374 -5.68 8.26 17.98
C GLY A 374 -4.87 8.40 19.25
N GLY A 375 -3.97 7.45 19.55
CA GLY A 375 -3.21 7.37 20.79
C GLY A 375 -3.95 6.69 21.94
N GLU A 376 -5.18 6.21 21.71
CA GLU A 376 -5.96 5.43 22.67
C GLU A 376 -5.94 3.94 22.30
N GLU A 377 -5.99 3.07 23.32
CA GLU A 377 -6.13 1.63 23.16
C GLU A 377 -7.58 1.21 23.42
N PHE A 378 -8.10 0.32 22.59
CA PHE A 378 -9.44 -0.22 22.67
C PHE A 378 -9.36 -1.73 22.83
N ASP A 379 -10.03 -2.24 23.86
CA ASP A 379 -10.08 -3.67 24.16
C ASP A 379 -10.83 -4.46 23.07
N GLU A 380 -10.49 -5.74 22.98
CA GLU A 380 -11.21 -6.69 22.16
C GLU A 380 -12.66 -6.86 22.63
N ILE A 381 -13.58 -6.94 21.66
CA ILE A 381 -15.01 -7.16 21.90
C ILE A 381 -15.41 -8.43 21.16
N LEU A 382 -15.51 -9.52 21.89
CA LEU A 382 -15.88 -10.85 21.36
C LEU A 382 -17.39 -11.03 21.21
N GLU A 383 -18.17 -10.45 22.12
CA GLU A 383 -19.64 -10.54 22.12
C GLU A 383 -20.28 -9.18 21.85
N PRO A 384 -21.39 -9.14 21.10
CA PRO A 384 -22.08 -7.90 20.78
C PRO A 384 -22.52 -7.13 22.02
N ARG A 385 -22.06 -5.89 22.14
CA ARG A 385 -22.43 -4.99 23.25
C ARG A 385 -22.55 -3.54 22.83
N SER A 386 -23.33 -2.78 23.60
CA SER A 386 -23.49 -1.34 23.45
C SER A 386 -22.52 -0.62 24.38
N LEU A 387 -21.82 0.39 23.84
CA LEU A 387 -20.88 1.22 24.60
C LEU A 387 -20.80 2.62 24.00
N GLU A 388 -20.22 3.54 24.75
CA GLU A 388 -19.93 4.90 24.30
C GLU A 388 -18.49 4.99 23.83
N LEU A 389 -18.29 5.41 22.57
CA LEU A 389 -16.98 5.62 21.97
C LEU A 389 -16.79 7.06 21.55
N PRO A 390 -15.53 7.56 21.52
CA PRO A 390 -15.21 8.79 20.81
C PRO A 390 -15.66 8.72 19.36
N VAL A 391 -16.07 9.86 18.77
CA VAL A 391 -16.61 9.89 17.40
C VAL A 391 -15.65 9.28 16.40
N PHE A 392 -14.33 9.51 16.53
CA PHE A 392 -13.34 8.93 15.60
C PHE A 392 -13.33 7.40 15.66
N ALA A 393 -13.37 6.80 16.85
CA ALA A 393 -13.36 5.34 17.03
C ALA A 393 -14.68 4.71 16.60
N ALA A 394 -15.81 5.37 16.91
CA ALA A 394 -17.11 4.95 16.43
C ALA A 394 -17.18 4.97 14.89
N ALA A 395 -16.73 6.05 14.26
CA ALA A 395 -16.69 6.16 12.80
C ALA A 395 -15.79 5.09 12.17
N TYR A 396 -14.63 4.79 12.78
CA TYR A 396 -13.71 3.75 12.33
C TYR A 396 -14.37 2.36 12.32
N LEU A 397 -15.03 1.97 13.42
CA LEU A 397 -15.71 0.68 13.50
C LEU A 397 -16.96 0.61 12.63
N ILE A 398 -17.74 1.69 12.53
CA ILE A 398 -18.94 1.76 11.68
C ILE A 398 -18.53 1.68 10.19
N ALA A 399 -17.51 2.40 9.77
CA ALA A 399 -17.02 2.39 8.39
C ALA A 399 -16.52 1.00 7.97
N ARG A 400 -15.90 0.25 8.88
CA ARG A 400 -15.52 -1.17 8.68
C ARG A 400 -16.71 -2.12 8.77
N GLY A 401 -17.85 -1.65 9.29
CA GLY A 401 -19.07 -2.41 9.47
C GLY A 401 -19.03 -3.39 10.64
N LEU A 402 -18.20 -3.09 11.63
CA LEU A 402 -18.08 -3.81 12.90
C LEU A 402 -19.03 -3.27 13.96
N ALA A 403 -19.55 -2.06 13.77
CA ALA A 403 -20.49 -1.42 14.68
C ALA A 403 -21.65 -0.74 13.93
N THR A 404 -22.70 -0.42 14.68
CA THR A 404 -23.83 0.40 14.23
C THR A 404 -24.12 1.48 15.25
N ILE A 405 -24.57 2.67 14.77
CA ILE A 405 -24.99 3.75 15.68
C ILE A 405 -26.28 3.36 16.43
N GLU A 406 -26.33 3.60 17.73
CA GLU A 406 -27.57 3.50 18.49
C GLU A 406 -28.19 4.88 18.65
N SER A 407 -29.52 4.95 18.49
CA SER A 407 -30.27 6.18 18.80
C SER A 407 -30.31 6.33 20.33
N SER A 408 -29.94 7.50 20.82
CA SER A 408 -30.27 7.94 22.18
C SER A 408 -31.77 8.04 22.35
#